data_867f87ea94352fe18e115ad8b6cb7eab
#
_entry.id   867f87ea94352fe18e115ad8b6cb7eab
#
_cell.length_a   1.000
_cell.length_b   1.000
_cell.length_c   1.000
_cell.angle_alpha   90.00
_cell.angle_beta   90.00
_cell.angle_gamma   90.00
#
_symmetry.space_group_name_H-M   'P 1'
#
loop_
_entity.id
_entity.type
_entity.pdbx_description
1 polymer ?
#
loop_
_entity_poly.entity_id
_entity_poly.type
_entity_poly.pdbx_seq_one_letter_code
_entity_poly.pdbx_strand_id
1 'polypeptide(L)'
;MAKKKKEEKPREYTRRQLTHFQKQKRRQRIIFISGISVIVAIVVIVSLGWYMADYRPLHRTVIKVGDAKFDAAYYIDTLKKYGQSNTGFSLDQLDMYLPNMIVQNELIKQGAEPLGITISDADIKQSLESGNQSVSAASIDISRAEQLATRIKDEYIGIQKVPVSDNQVHIMALMVESESVAGEVREKILNGDNFTTLVADYAKDSYSKTLNGDFGLHPRRILDEELNATVPLDYAFGADVGSVSPPLADNTTYKTIGYWLINVTDRPSDNESTVKALYLSTNEQALDIKARLEAGDNLTALADQYSQYSDSKNKHGEMGVITKPTENTTTVTTAFDGYIFDPNTELGKWSDPIPDTLSTQGGYWLVQVVEKEINAKLTDDDRSSLINMVYSDWLNELYTQHASEIDYSLLTSDIREWAIARAEKEIAQAGG
;
A
#
# COMPACT_ATOMS: atom_id res chain seq x y z
N MET A 1 35.54 12.16 100.52
CA MET A 1 35.60 13.59 100.17
C MET A 1 35.43 13.75 98.70
N ALA A 2 34.24 14.16 98.25
CA ALA A 2 33.92 14.35 96.82
C ALA A 2 34.26 15.81 96.41
N LYS A 3 35.14 16.02 95.45
CA LYS A 3 35.44 17.34 94.87
C LYS A 3 34.31 17.83 94.00
N LYS A 4 33.60 18.91 94.35
CA LYS A 4 32.66 19.66 93.51
C LYS A 4 33.32 20.21 92.29
N LYS A 5 32.87 19.85 91.10
CA LYS A 5 33.24 20.44 89.81
C LYS A 5 32.62 21.83 89.78
N LYS A 6 33.47 22.86 89.64
CA LYS A 6 33.04 24.27 89.42
C LYS A 6 32.40 24.42 88.07
N GLU A 7 31.15 24.82 88.01
CA GLU A 7 30.50 25.26 86.72
C GLU A 7 31.12 26.57 86.31
N GLU A 8 31.76 26.54 85.16
CA GLU A 8 32.23 27.76 84.48
C GLU A 8 31.04 28.52 83.91
N LYS A 9 30.82 29.75 84.37
CA LYS A 9 29.83 30.67 83.82
C LYS A 9 30.12 30.94 82.30
N PRO A 10 29.10 30.98 81.43
CA PRO A 10 29.32 31.30 80.04
C PRO A 10 29.92 32.69 79.90
N ARG A 11 31.00 32.84 79.13
CA ARG A 11 31.65 34.14 78.86
C ARG A 11 30.64 35.06 78.13
N GLU A 12 30.30 36.18 78.73
CA GLU A 12 29.51 37.25 78.14
C GLU A 12 30.33 37.94 77.06
N TYR A 13 29.83 37.89 75.84
CA TYR A 13 30.44 38.58 74.68
C TYR A 13 30.22 40.08 74.79
N THR A 14 31.30 40.89 74.57
CA THR A 14 31.18 42.35 74.50
C THR A 14 30.34 42.78 73.29
N ARG A 15 29.65 43.93 73.37
CA ARG A 15 28.78 44.44 72.28
C ARG A 15 29.50 44.49 70.93
N ARG A 16 30.79 44.72 70.87
CA ARG A 16 31.62 44.67 69.65
C ARG A 16 31.79 43.23 69.13
N GLN A 17 31.99 42.27 69.94
CA GLN A 17 32.11 40.88 69.56
C GLN A 17 30.76 40.29 69.09
N LEU A 18 29.65 40.69 69.72
CA LEU A 18 28.29 40.30 69.30
C LEU A 18 27.96 40.85 67.93
N THR A 19 28.28 42.11 67.62
CA THR A 19 28.09 42.71 66.26
C THR A 19 28.98 42.06 65.19
N HIS A 20 30.23 41.69 65.53
CA HIS A 20 31.11 41.00 64.61
C HIS A 20 30.59 39.57 64.34
N PHE A 21 30.14 38.85 65.35
CA PHE A 21 29.57 37.52 65.21
C PHE A 21 28.23 37.52 64.44
N GLN A 22 27.39 38.50 64.67
CA GLN A 22 26.18 38.70 63.87
C GLN A 22 26.45 39.03 62.40
N LYS A 23 27.46 39.88 62.12
CA LYS A 23 27.87 40.17 60.76
C LYS A 23 28.49 38.94 60.07
N GLN A 24 29.26 38.14 60.79
CA GLN A 24 29.84 36.90 60.29
C GLN A 24 28.75 35.82 59.99
N LYS A 25 27.81 35.61 60.92
CA LYS A 25 26.63 34.75 60.70
C LYS A 25 25.76 35.22 59.53
N ARG A 26 25.57 36.53 59.39
CA ARG A 26 24.81 37.07 58.26
C ARG A 26 25.57 36.85 56.90
N ARG A 27 26.89 37.04 56.88
CA ARG A 27 27.72 36.74 55.69
C ARG A 27 27.67 35.24 55.37
N GLN A 28 27.85 34.37 56.37
CA GLN A 28 27.74 32.93 56.17
C GLN A 28 26.37 32.49 55.66
N ARG A 29 25.27 33.07 56.21
CA ARG A 29 23.92 32.81 55.67
C ARG A 29 23.76 33.29 54.24
N ILE A 30 24.26 34.45 53.89
CA ILE A 30 24.20 34.97 52.52
C ILE A 30 25.00 34.05 51.57
N ILE A 31 26.22 33.64 51.92
CA ILE A 31 27.02 32.71 51.13
C ILE A 31 26.33 31.35 50.98
N PHE A 32 25.76 30.86 52.08
CA PHE A 32 25.03 29.58 52.07
C PHE A 32 23.72 29.64 51.22
N ILE A 33 22.95 30.72 51.37
CA ILE A 33 21.76 30.96 50.55
C ILE A 33 22.14 31.16 49.07
N SER A 34 23.17 31.94 48.80
CA SER A 34 23.68 32.12 47.39
C SER A 34 24.15 30.79 46.78
N GLY A 35 24.87 29.96 47.57
CA GLY A 35 25.32 28.64 47.13
C GLY A 35 24.12 27.69 46.83
N ILE A 36 23.11 27.67 47.70
CA ILE A 36 21.90 26.90 47.50
C ILE A 36 21.14 27.42 46.27
N SER A 37 21.05 28.78 46.12
CA SER A 37 20.35 29.38 44.96
C SER A 37 21.01 29.00 43.62
N VAL A 38 22.34 28.94 43.58
CA VAL A 38 23.11 28.50 42.40
C VAL A 38 22.81 27.01 42.09
N ILE A 39 22.84 26.16 43.10
CA ILE A 39 22.55 24.72 42.93
C ILE A 39 21.10 24.54 42.42
N VAL A 40 20.12 25.26 43.02
CA VAL A 40 18.73 25.22 42.59
C VAL A 40 18.61 25.71 41.15
N ALA A 41 19.29 26.79 40.77
CA ALA A 41 19.27 27.29 39.40
C ALA A 41 19.85 26.27 38.41
N ILE A 42 20.95 25.59 38.76
CA ILE A 42 21.53 24.52 37.93
C ILE A 42 20.52 23.33 37.78
N VAL A 43 19.93 22.90 38.88
CA VAL A 43 18.92 21.82 38.85
C VAL A 43 17.74 22.21 37.97
N VAL A 44 17.25 23.43 38.09
CA VAL A 44 16.13 23.93 37.24
C VAL A 44 16.55 23.97 35.77
N ILE A 45 17.74 24.48 35.45
CA ILE A 45 18.22 24.55 34.07
C ILE A 45 18.39 23.13 33.46
N VAL A 46 19.00 22.23 34.21
CA VAL A 46 19.18 20.82 33.77
C VAL A 46 17.82 20.13 33.61
N SER A 47 16.91 20.30 34.56
CA SER A 47 15.57 19.72 34.50
C SER A 47 14.74 20.27 33.35
N LEU A 48 14.79 21.59 33.11
CA LEU A 48 14.14 22.23 31.97
C LEU A 48 14.78 21.81 30.63
N GLY A 49 16.12 21.70 30.61
CA GLY A 49 16.86 21.19 29.46
C GLY A 49 16.43 19.77 29.08
N TRP A 50 16.42 18.87 30.06
CA TRP A 50 15.94 17.50 29.88
C TRP A 50 14.45 17.45 29.48
N TYR A 51 13.59 18.21 30.13
CA TYR A 51 12.18 18.29 29.82
C TYR A 51 11.92 18.74 28.36
N MET A 52 12.65 19.76 27.90
CA MET A 52 12.49 20.31 26.55
C MET A 52 13.12 19.43 25.47
N ALA A 53 14.27 18.79 25.77
CA ALA A 53 15.03 18.02 24.80
C ALA A 53 14.55 16.56 24.66
N ASP A 54 14.13 15.93 25.75
CA ASP A 54 13.79 14.50 25.78
C ASP A 54 12.32 14.26 26.09
N TYR A 55 11.80 14.80 27.22
CA TYR A 55 10.47 14.43 27.69
C TYR A 55 9.34 14.95 26.78
N ARG A 56 9.34 16.25 26.51
CA ARG A 56 8.28 16.91 25.74
C ARG A 56 8.14 16.39 24.30
N PRO A 57 9.23 16.18 23.53
CA PRO A 57 9.13 15.59 22.20
C PRO A 57 8.54 14.18 22.18
N LEU A 58 8.93 13.32 23.16
CA LEU A 58 8.45 11.95 23.26
C LEU A 58 6.95 11.85 23.52
N HIS A 59 6.41 12.75 24.37
CA HIS A 59 4.97 12.74 24.73
C HIS A 59 4.11 13.64 23.84
N ARG A 60 4.63 14.09 22.72
CA ARG A 60 3.84 14.80 21.71
C ARG A 60 2.98 13.82 20.94
N THR A 61 1.68 14.04 20.90
CA THR A 61 0.77 13.27 20.02
C THR A 61 1.17 13.45 18.55
N VAL A 62 1.29 12.35 17.83
CA VAL A 62 1.69 12.33 16.40
C VAL A 62 0.63 11.71 15.51
N ILE A 63 -0.20 10.81 16.02
CA ILE A 63 -1.32 10.18 15.30
C ILE A 63 -2.54 10.18 16.21
N LYS A 64 -3.75 10.36 15.62
CA LYS A 64 -5.04 10.19 16.30
C LYS A 64 -5.96 9.31 15.49
N VAL A 65 -6.75 8.52 16.18
CA VAL A 65 -7.84 7.72 15.62
C VAL A 65 -9.04 7.83 16.57
N GLY A 66 -9.99 8.69 16.24
CA GLY A 66 -11.04 9.07 17.17
C GLY A 66 -10.47 9.67 18.46
N ASP A 67 -10.82 9.10 19.60
CA ASP A 67 -10.33 9.51 20.91
C ASP A 67 -8.93 8.97 21.25
N ALA A 68 -8.48 7.92 20.54
CA ALA A 68 -7.15 7.33 20.75
C ALA A 68 -6.05 8.25 20.23
N LYS A 69 -4.99 8.40 21.05
CA LYS A 69 -3.83 9.27 20.76
C LYS A 69 -2.55 8.49 20.91
N PHE A 70 -1.74 8.54 19.88
CA PHE A 70 -0.43 7.91 19.85
C PHE A 70 0.64 9.00 19.88
N ASP A 71 1.53 8.93 20.86
CA ASP A 71 2.62 9.88 21.00
C ASP A 71 3.89 9.40 20.26
N ALA A 72 4.90 10.27 20.23
CA ALA A 72 6.15 9.95 19.53
C ALA A 72 6.92 8.80 20.21
N ALA A 73 6.77 8.60 21.51
CA ALA A 73 7.39 7.46 22.20
C ALA A 73 6.78 6.14 21.74
N TYR A 74 5.46 6.09 21.62
CA TYR A 74 4.75 4.94 21.06
C TYR A 74 5.18 4.67 19.61
N TYR A 75 5.31 5.72 18.79
CA TYR A 75 5.75 5.63 17.40
C TYR A 75 7.16 5.04 17.29
N ILE A 76 8.11 5.52 18.11
CA ILE A 76 9.48 5.01 18.19
C ILE A 76 9.51 3.54 18.64
N ASP A 77 8.73 3.18 19.65
CA ASP A 77 8.64 1.80 20.12
C ASP A 77 8.09 0.86 19.04
N THR A 78 7.12 1.34 18.25
CA THR A 78 6.55 0.59 17.12
C THR A 78 7.60 0.40 16.02
N LEU A 79 8.36 1.45 15.67
CA LEU A 79 9.51 1.35 14.73
C LEU A 79 10.53 0.31 15.20
N LYS A 80 10.91 0.33 16.47
CA LYS A 80 11.86 -0.62 17.05
C LYS A 80 11.33 -2.05 16.99
N LYS A 81 10.06 -2.26 17.32
CA LYS A 81 9.43 -3.57 17.33
C LYS A 81 9.45 -4.22 15.95
N TYR A 82 9.05 -3.49 14.92
CA TYR A 82 9.06 -3.99 13.54
C TYR A 82 10.47 -4.05 12.96
N GLY A 83 11.34 -3.08 13.26
CA GLY A 83 12.73 -3.09 12.81
C GLY A 83 13.56 -4.25 13.35
N GLN A 84 13.28 -4.71 14.58
CA GLN A 84 13.93 -5.88 15.19
C GLN A 84 13.38 -7.22 14.67
N SER A 85 12.20 -7.23 14.05
CA SER A 85 11.56 -8.45 13.54
C SER A 85 12.22 -8.99 12.25
N ASN A 86 13.38 -8.49 11.85
CA ASN A 86 14.18 -8.92 10.69
C ASN A 86 13.36 -8.98 9.39
N THR A 87 12.56 -7.95 9.14
CA THR A 87 11.67 -7.87 7.97
C THR A 87 12.40 -7.63 6.65
N GLY A 88 13.73 -7.39 6.68
CA GLY A 88 14.51 -6.99 5.50
C GLY A 88 14.32 -5.55 5.07
N PHE A 89 13.47 -4.77 5.76
CA PHE A 89 13.25 -3.35 5.50
C PHE A 89 14.11 -2.48 6.43
N SER A 90 14.61 -1.35 5.88
CA SER A 90 15.19 -0.29 6.70
C SER A 90 14.10 0.43 7.52
N LEU A 91 14.48 1.16 8.58
CA LEU A 91 13.52 1.94 9.36
C LEU A 91 12.84 3.03 8.52
N ASP A 92 13.54 3.62 7.54
CA ASP A 92 12.95 4.57 6.59
C ASP A 92 11.85 3.93 5.73
N GLN A 93 12.06 2.70 5.29
CA GLN A 93 11.04 1.96 4.53
C GLN A 93 9.85 1.59 5.42
N LEU A 94 10.10 1.16 6.65
CA LEU A 94 9.05 0.86 7.63
C LEU A 94 8.23 2.10 7.98
N ASP A 95 8.85 3.27 8.12
CA ASP A 95 8.18 4.54 8.42
C ASP A 95 7.10 4.90 7.40
N MET A 96 7.25 4.51 6.14
CA MET A 96 6.24 4.74 5.09
C MET A 96 4.91 4.02 5.38
N TYR A 97 4.96 2.85 6.02
CA TYR A 97 3.78 2.01 6.30
C TYR A 97 3.29 2.13 7.74
N LEU A 98 4.18 2.52 8.65
CA LEU A 98 3.93 2.49 10.09
C LEU A 98 2.70 3.28 10.56
N PRO A 99 2.44 4.50 10.06
CA PRO A 99 1.24 5.24 10.45
C PRO A 99 -0.04 4.47 10.16
N ASN A 100 -0.11 3.83 8.98
CA ASN A 100 -1.27 3.01 8.61
C ASN A 100 -1.39 1.75 9.47
N MET A 101 -0.26 1.13 9.85
CA MET A 101 -0.28 -0.03 10.75
C MET A 101 -0.80 0.34 12.16
N ILE A 102 -0.41 1.49 12.69
CA ILE A 102 -0.90 1.99 13.99
C ILE A 102 -2.41 2.25 13.91
N VAL A 103 -2.87 2.90 12.86
CA VAL A 103 -4.30 3.14 12.62
C VAL A 103 -5.06 1.82 12.48
N GLN A 104 -4.56 0.90 11.69
CA GLN A 104 -5.17 -0.43 11.51
C GLN A 104 -5.32 -1.17 12.83
N ASN A 105 -4.28 -1.20 13.66
CA ASN A 105 -4.33 -1.87 14.97
C ASN A 105 -5.40 -1.25 15.88
N GLU A 106 -5.53 0.08 15.84
CA GLU A 106 -6.56 0.77 16.63
C GLU A 106 -7.97 0.49 16.09
N LEU A 107 -8.16 0.53 14.75
CA LEU A 107 -9.45 0.21 14.13
C LEU A 107 -9.88 -1.23 14.41
N ILE A 108 -8.95 -2.19 14.40
CA ILE A 108 -9.25 -3.58 14.77
C ILE A 108 -9.75 -3.65 16.23
N LYS A 109 -9.13 -2.93 17.16
CA LYS A 109 -9.59 -2.88 18.56
C LYS A 109 -10.98 -2.28 18.67
N GLN A 110 -11.23 -1.15 18.04
CA GLN A 110 -12.53 -0.49 18.04
C GLN A 110 -13.61 -1.34 17.36
N GLY A 111 -13.29 -2.00 16.25
CA GLY A 111 -14.21 -2.88 15.53
C GLY A 111 -14.49 -4.21 16.22
N ALA A 112 -13.60 -4.69 17.11
CA ALA A 112 -13.80 -5.92 17.89
C ALA A 112 -14.79 -5.71 19.05
N GLU A 113 -14.83 -4.51 19.63
CA GLU A 113 -15.64 -4.19 20.80
C GLU A 113 -17.15 -4.43 20.58
N PRO A 114 -17.79 -3.88 19.52
CA PRO A 114 -19.21 -4.14 19.25
C PRO A 114 -19.51 -5.61 18.88
N LEU A 115 -18.50 -6.40 18.50
CA LEU A 115 -18.63 -7.83 18.27
C LEU A 115 -18.55 -8.66 19.56
N GLY A 116 -18.24 -8.02 20.71
CA GLY A 116 -18.03 -8.71 21.98
C GLY A 116 -16.72 -9.51 22.04
N ILE A 117 -15.80 -9.29 21.08
CA ILE A 117 -14.52 -9.98 21.01
C ILE A 117 -13.48 -9.15 21.77
N THR A 118 -13.01 -9.68 22.90
CA THR A 118 -12.06 -8.96 23.78
C THR A 118 -10.92 -9.87 24.21
N ILE A 119 -9.76 -9.28 24.45
CA ILE A 119 -8.58 -9.96 24.99
C ILE A 119 -8.05 -9.14 26.17
N SER A 120 -7.81 -9.77 27.31
CA SER A 120 -7.33 -9.07 28.49
C SER A 120 -5.86 -8.66 28.37
N ASP A 121 -5.49 -7.56 29.02
CA ASP A 121 -4.08 -7.11 29.11
C ASP A 121 -3.18 -8.17 29.75
N ALA A 122 -3.73 -8.94 30.70
CA ALA A 122 -2.99 -10.00 31.38
C ALA A 122 -2.60 -11.12 30.40
N ASP A 123 -3.54 -11.55 29.55
CA ASP A 123 -3.30 -12.60 28.56
C ASP A 123 -2.25 -12.15 27.52
N ILE A 124 -2.34 -10.89 27.07
CA ILE A 124 -1.37 -10.33 26.13
C ILE A 124 0.03 -10.26 26.75
N LYS A 125 0.15 -9.76 27.98
CA LYS A 125 1.45 -9.69 28.67
C LYS A 125 2.05 -11.07 28.86
N GLN A 126 1.25 -12.03 29.28
CA GLN A 126 1.68 -13.42 29.44
C GLN A 126 2.16 -14.01 28.10
N SER A 127 1.46 -13.74 27.01
CA SER A 127 1.85 -14.19 25.66
C SER A 127 3.20 -13.60 25.24
N LEU A 128 3.41 -12.29 25.43
CA LEU A 128 4.66 -11.61 25.13
C LEU A 128 5.83 -12.13 25.96
N GLU A 129 5.63 -12.30 27.28
CA GLU A 129 6.63 -12.82 28.21
C GLU A 129 7.01 -14.27 27.87
N SER A 130 6.02 -15.11 27.55
CA SER A 130 6.26 -16.50 27.14
C SER A 130 7.04 -16.59 25.81
N GLY A 131 6.85 -15.62 24.91
CA GLY A 131 7.59 -15.47 23.67
C GLY A 131 8.95 -14.76 23.81
N ASN A 132 9.38 -14.46 25.06
CA ASN A 132 10.61 -13.68 25.35
C ASN A 132 10.66 -12.33 24.61
N GLN A 133 9.50 -11.68 24.49
CA GLN A 133 9.36 -10.37 23.83
C GLN A 133 9.29 -9.24 24.87
N SER A 134 9.74 -8.05 24.48
CA SER A 134 9.64 -6.86 25.32
C SER A 134 8.19 -6.46 25.56
N VAL A 135 7.86 -6.10 26.80
CA VAL A 135 6.51 -5.64 27.19
C VAL A 135 6.52 -4.11 27.19
N SER A 136 6.05 -3.49 26.11
CA SER A 136 5.84 -2.05 25.96
C SER A 136 4.39 -1.78 25.55
N ALA A 137 3.96 -0.50 25.60
CA ALA A 137 2.62 -0.13 25.13
C ALA A 137 2.40 -0.54 23.66
N ALA A 138 3.37 -0.28 22.80
CA ALA A 138 3.32 -0.65 21.39
C ALA A 138 3.25 -2.19 21.21
N SER A 139 4.09 -2.97 21.90
CA SER A 139 4.07 -4.43 21.77
C SER A 139 2.77 -5.05 22.27
N ILE A 140 2.19 -4.51 23.33
CA ILE A 140 0.87 -4.94 23.83
C ILE A 140 -0.22 -4.66 22.80
N ASP A 141 -0.27 -3.46 22.23
CA ASP A 141 -1.30 -3.08 21.25
C ASP A 141 -1.17 -3.86 19.94
N ILE A 142 0.05 -4.06 19.45
CA ILE A 142 0.32 -4.88 18.26
C ILE A 142 -0.16 -6.31 18.49
N SER A 143 0.30 -6.94 19.57
CA SER A 143 -0.09 -8.33 19.90
C SER A 143 -1.59 -8.47 20.13
N ARG A 144 -2.23 -7.46 20.73
CA ARG A 144 -3.68 -7.43 20.90
C ARG A 144 -4.39 -7.38 19.55
N ALA A 145 -3.98 -6.48 18.65
CA ALA A 145 -4.58 -6.35 17.33
C ALA A 145 -4.44 -7.64 16.51
N GLU A 146 -3.28 -8.28 16.53
CA GLU A 146 -3.03 -9.58 15.88
C GLU A 146 -3.96 -10.69 16.41
N GLN A 147 -4.07 -10.81 17.72
CA GLN A 147 -4.93 -11.82 18.33
C GLN A 147 -6.42 -11.51 18.13
N LEU A 148 -6.84 -10.23 18.18
CA LEU A 148 -8.20 -9.82 17.85
C LEU A 148 -8.52 -10.12 16.39
N ALA A 149 -7.62 -9.81 15.45
CA ALA A 149 -7.79 -10.13 14.03
C ALA A 149 -8.01 -11.64 13.82
N THR A 150 -7.25 -12.49 14.51
CA THR A 150 -7.43 -13.94 14.45
C THR A 150 -8.80 -14.35 14.99
N ARG A 151 -9.19 -13.86 16.16
CA ARG A 151 -10.51 -14.18 16.72
C ARG A 151 -11.68 -13.66 15.87
N ILE A 152 -11.55 -12.45 15.29
CA ILE A 152 -12.57 -11.91 14.39
C ILE A 152 -12.74 -12.83 13.18
N LYS A 153 -11.63 -13.30 12.59
CA LYS A 153 -11.66 -14.25 11.48
C LYS A 153 -12.33 -15.58 11.90
N ASP A 154 -11.94 -16.14 13.03
CA ASP A 154 -12.39 -17.46 13.46
C ASP A 154 -13.80 -17.46 14.06
N GLU A 155 -14.08 -16.54 15.00
CA GLU A 155 -15.28 -16.57 15.83
C GLU A 155 -16.45 -15.78 15.20
N TYR A 156 -16.17 -14.76 14.38
CA TYR A 156 -17.20 -13.93 13.75
C TYR A 156 -17.32 -14.19 12.26
N ILE A 157 -16.26 -13.93 11.49
CA ILE A 157 -16.33 -14.04 10.01
C ILE A 157 -16.53 -15.49 9.58
N GLY A 158 -15.68 -16.39 10.06
CA GLY A 158 -15.74 -17.79 9.69
C GLY A 158 -17.05 -18.49 10.09
N ILE A 159 -17.67 -18.05 11.18
CA ILE A 159 -18.94 -18.68 11.66
C ILE A 159 -20.17 -18.00 11.05
N GLN A 160 -20.16 -16.65 10.93
CA GLN A 160 -21.38 -15.90 10.65
C GLN A 160 -21.42 -15.31 9.24
N LYS A 161 -20.27 -15.15 8.56
CA LYS A 161 -20.18 -14.44 7.29
C LYS A 161 -19.75 -15.32 6.11
N VAL A 162 -18.97 -16.37 6.37
CA VAL A 162 -18.52 -17.28 5.31
C VAL A 162 -19.23 -18.62 5.43
N PRO A 163 -19.96 -19.05 4.39
CA PRO A 163 -20.68 -20.32 4.42
C PRO A 163 -19.72 -21.51 4.42
N VAL A 164 -20.19 -22.67 4.84
CA VAL A 164 -19.45 -23.93 4.76
C VAL A 164 -19.59 -24.61 3.40
N SER A 165 -20.60 -24.22 2.62
CA SER A 165 -20.86 -24.70 1.25
C SER A 165 -21.36 -23.56 0.40
N ASP A 166 -21.03 -23.62 -0.90
CA ASP A 166 -21.47 -22.63 -1.90
C ASP A 166 -21.61 -23.29 -3.27
N ASN A 167 -22.13 -22.57 -4.24
CA ASN A 167 -22.09 -22.96 -5.64
C ASN A 167 -20.69 -22.72 -6.19
N GLN A 168 -20.09 -23.77 -6.77
CA GLN A 168 -18.75 -23.75 -7.32
C GLN A 168 -18.79 -24.07 -8.81
N VAL A 169 -17.95 -23.43 -9.58
CA VAL A 169 -17.82 -23.66 -11.03
C VAL A 169 -16.34 -23.77 -11.38
N HIS A 170 -15.98 -24.83 -12.11
CA HIS A 170 -14.67 -24.96 -12.73
C HIS A 170 -14.74 -24.37 -14.13
N ILE A 171 -13.89 -23.41 -14.42
CA ILE A 171 -13.83 -22.74 -15.71
C ILE A 171 -12.44 -22.76 -16.31
N MET A 172 -12.43 -22.89 -17.65
CA MET A 172 -11.30 -22.49 -18.46
C MET A 172 -11.66 -21.13 -19.08
N ALA A 173 -10.77 -20.14 -19.00
CA ALA A 173 -11.03 -18.80 -19.55
C ALA A 173 -9.79 -18.17 -20.15
N LEU A 174 -9.99 -17.37 -21.20
CA LEU A 174 -8.94 -16.51 -21.78
C LEU A 174 -9.55 -15.22 -22.33
N MET A 175 -8.79 -14.13 -22.25
CA MET A 175 -9.13 -12.86 -22.87
C MET A 175 -8.30 -12.64 -24.13
N VAL A 176 -8.97 -12.30 -25.23
CA VAL A 176 -8.35 -11.97 -26.51
C VAL A 176 -8.65 -10.53 -26.91
N GLU A 177 -7.94 -10.04 -27.94
CA GLU A 177 -7.98 -8.62 -28.28
C GLU A 177 -9.28 -8.14 -28.94
N SER A 178 -9.89 -8.97 -29.78
CA SER A 178 -11.04 -8.57 -30.63
C SER A 178 -12.10 -9.65 -30.73
N GLU A 179 -13.29 -9.28 -31.21
CA GLU A 179 -14.40 -10.20 -31.45
C GLU A 179 -14.09 -11.24 -32.52
N SER A 180 -13.40 -10.83 -33.57
CA SER A 180 -13.03 -11.75 -34.66
C SER A 180 -12.03 -12.80 -34.20
N VAL A 181 -11.01 -12.39 -33.42
CA VAL A 181 -10.06 -13.34 -32.80
C VAL A 181 -10.77 -14.27 -31.81
N ALA A 182 -11.71 -13.75 -31.02
CA ALA A 182 -12.52 -14.58 -30.12
C ALA A 182 -13.38 -15.59 -30.89
N GLY A 183 -13.96 -15.20 -32.01
CA GLY A 183 -14.68 -16.11 -32.90
C GLY A 183 -13.80 -17.23 -33.47
N GLU A 184 -12.60 -16.90 -33.95
CA GLU A 184 -11.61 -17.88 -34.42
C GLU A 184 -11.21 -18.87 -33.32
N VAL A 185 -10.84 -18.36 -32.15
CA VAL A 185 -10.40 -19.19 -31.02
C VAL A 185 -11.55 -20.08 -30.52
N ARG A 186 -12.77 -19.54 -30.48
CA ARG A 186 -13.95 -20.32 -30.12
C ARG A 186 -14.16 -21.51 -31.04
N GLU A 187 -14.06 -21.35 -32.35
CA GLU A 187 -14.18 -22.45 -33.30
C GLU A 187 -13.08 -23.51 -33.07
N LYS A 188 -11.85 -23.11 -32.76
CA LYS A 188 -10.77 -24.04 -32.39
C LYS A 188 -11.12 -24.83 -31.12
N ILE A 189 -11.63 -24.17 -30.09
CA ILE A 189 -12.09 -24.86 -28.87
C ILE A 189 -13.19 -25.87 -29.17
N LEU A 190 -14.18 -25.51 -29.97
CA LEU A 190 -15.29 -26.38 -30.34
C LEU A 190 -14.85 -27.55 -31.22
N ASN A 191 -13.77 -27.40 -31.98
CA ASN A 191 -13.15 -28.47 -32.77
C ASN A 191 -12.25 -29.41 -31.94
N GLY A 192 -12.05 -29.12 -30.65
CA GLY A 192 -11.28 -29.93 -29.71
C GLY A 192 -9.80 -29.57 -29.58
N ASP A 193 -9.40 -28.40 -30.03
CA ASP A 193 -8.05 -27.90 -29.83
C ASP A 193 -7.80 -27.73 -28.31
N ASN A 194 -6.55 -27.93 -27.90
CA ASN A 194 -6.19 -27.83 -26.49
C ASN A 194 -6.29 -26.38 -25.99
N PHE A 195 -7.13 -26.15 -24.98
CA PHE A 195 -7.40 -24.83 -24.44
C PHE A 195 -6.14 -24.13 -23.92
N THR A 196 -5.28 -24.85 -23.18
CA THR A 196 -4.02 -24.31 -22.65
C THR A 196 -3.08 -23.83 -23.76
N THR A 197 -3.02 -24.55 -24.89
CA THR A 197 -2.26 -24.10 -26.06
C THR A 197 -2.84 -22.82 -26.63
N LEU A 198 -4.16 -22.73 -26.74
CA LEU A 198 -4.82 -21.53 -27.22
C LEU A 198 -4.60 -20.33 -26.28
N VAL A 199 -4.55 -20.56 -24.98
CA VAL A 199 -4.17 -19.50 -24.01
C VAL A 199 -2.76 -19.01 -24.25
N ALA A 200 -1.80 -19.89 -24.46
CA ALA A 200 -0.42 -19.52 -24.74
C ALA A 200 -0.29 -18.66 -26.02
N ASP A 201 -1.04 -19.01 -27.06
CA ASP A 201 -0.98 -18.35 -28.36
C ASP A 201 -1.78 -17.02 -28.41
N TYR A 202 -2.97 -16.99 -27.81
CA TYR A 202 -3.94 -15.94 -28.03
C TYR A 202 -4.22 -15.05 -26.84
N ALA A 203 -4.04 -15.51 -25.59
CA ALA A 203 -4.39 -14.71 -24.41
C ALA A 203 -3.61 -13.40 -24.36
N LYS A 204 -4.31 -12.31 -24.00
CA LYS A 204 -3.75 -10.96 -23.92
C LYS A 204 -3.79 -10.36 -22.51
N ASP A 205 -4.36 -11.09 -21.56
CA ASP A 205 -4.37 -10.74 -20.14
C ASP A 205 -3.35 -11.57 -19.35
N SER A 206 -2.94 -11.07 -18.18
CA SER A 206 -1.95 -11.73 -17.34
C SER A 206 -2.54 -12.89 -16.52
N TYR A 207 -3.81 -12.80 -16.17
CA TYR A 207 -4.49 -13.79 -15.32
C TYR A 207 -4.62 -15.13 -16.03
N SER A 208 -5.20 -15.13 -17.24
CA SER A 208 -5.30 -16.33 -18.08
C SER A 208 -3.92 -16.97 -18.35
N LYS A 209 -2.90 -16.14 -18.64
CA LYS A 209 -1.54 -16.65 -18.88
C LYS A 209 -0.92 -17.31 -17.66
N THR A 210 -1.08 -16.72 -16.48
CA THR A 210 -0.51 -17.21 -15.22
C THR A 210 -1.05 -18.59 -14.86
N LEU A 211 -2.35 -18.80 -15.06
CA LEU A 211 -3.06 -20.05 -14.75
C LEU A 211 -3.21 -20.98 -15.95
N ASN A 212 -2.58 -20.68 -17.08
CA ASN A 212 -2.74 -21.43 -18.34
C ASN A 212 -4.21 -21.61 -18.75
N GLY A 213 -5.05 -20.65 -18.37
CA GLY A 213 -6.48 -20.61 -18.60
C GLY A 213 -7.31 -21.46 -17.66
N ASP A 214 -6.72 -22.24 -16.79
CA ASP A 214 -7.43 -23.11 -15.84
C ASP A 214 -7.57 -22.43 -14.47
N PHE A 215 -8.78 -21.99 -14.14
CA PHE A 215 -9.09 -21.28 -12.90
C PHE A 215 -9.63 -22.21 -11.79
N GLY A 216 -9.71 -23.53 -12.05
CA GLY A 216 -10.14 -24.51 -11.06
C GLY A 216 -11.64 -24.44 -10.71
N LEU A 217 -12.01 -25.28 -9.72
CA LEU A 217 -13.38 -25.37 -9.18
C LEU A 217 -13.47 -24.52 -7.90
N HIS A 218 -14.05 -23.34 -8.01
CA HIS A 218 -14.11 -22.39 -6.92
C HIS A 218 -15.49 -21.68 -6.84
N PRO A 219 -15.85 -21.13 -5.68
CA PRO A 219 -17.01 -20.24 -5.56
C PRO A 219 -16.76 -18.92 -6.30
N ARG A 220 -17.85 -18.26 -6.69
CA ARG A 220 -17.82 -17.05 -7.51
C ARG A 220 -16.84 -15.98 -6.99
N ARG A 221 -16.80 -15.75 -5.69
CA ARG A 221 -15.98 -14.69 -5.11
C ARG A 221 -14.47 -14.93 -5.28
N ILE A 222 -14.04 -16.18 -5.22
CA ILE A 222 -12.62 -16.51 -5.48
C ILE A 222 -12.30 -16.32 -6.95
N LEU A 223 -13.15 -16.83 -7.84
CA LEU A 223 -12.97 -16.62 -9.28
C LEU A 223 -12.99 -15.14 -9.69
N ASP A 224 -13.77 -14.31 -9.02
CA ASP A 224 -13.82 -12.86 -9.26
C ASP A 224 -12.48 -12.18 -8.93
N GLU A 225 -11.86 -12.59 -7.82
CA GLU A 225 -10.52 -12.12 -7.44
C GLU A 225 -9.43 -12.60 -8.41
N GLU A 226 -9.50 -13.86 -8.83
CA GLU A 226 -8.51 -14.47 -9.72
C GLU A 226 -8.59 -13.97 -11.15
N LEU A 227 -9.79 -13.74 -11.67
CA LEU A 227 -10.03 -13.21 -13.03
C LEU A 227 -9.91 -11.69 -13.08
N ASN A 228 -10.18 -11.03 -11.97
CA ASN A 228 -10.40 -9.58 -11.92
C ASN A 228 -11.40 -9.08 -12.98
N ALA A 229 -12.44 -9.88 -13.24
CA ALA A 229 -13.46 -9.64 -14.26
C ALA A 229 -14.78 -10.33 -13.91
N THR A 230 -15.89 -9.62 -14.00
CA THR A 230 -17.22 -10.16 -13.70
C THR A 230 -17.91 -10.79 -14.93
N VAL A 231 -17.61 -10.29 -16.12
CA VAL A 231 -18.24 -10.72 -17.38
C VAL A 231 -18.11 -12.23 -17.64
N PRO A 232 -16.92 -12.85 -17.54
CA PRO A 232 -16.78 -14.30 -17.71
C PRO A 232 -17.55 -15.10 -16.67
N LEU A 233 -17.67 -14.60 -15.43
CA LEU A 233 -18.36 -15.27 -14.35
C LEU A 233 -19.88 -15.21 -14.50
N ASP A 234 -20.43 -14.10 -14.99
CA ASP A 234 -21.88 -13.99 -15.28
C ASP A 234 -22.31 -15.04 -16.27
N TYR A 235 -21.50 -15.29 -17.29
CA TYR A 235 -21.75 -16.41 -18.21
C TYR A 235 -21.58 -17.77 -17.50
N ALA A 236 -20.43 -17.98 -16.85
CA ALA A 236 -20.06 -19.29 -16.31
C ALA A 236 -21.07 -19.83 -15.31
N PHE A 237 -21.55 -19.01 -14.39
CA PHE A 237 -22.51 -19.42 -13.37
C PHE A 237 -23.91 -19.68 -13.94
N GLY A 238 -24.27 -19.08 -15.09
CA GLY A 238 -25.56 -19.29 -15.77
C GLY A 238 -25.57 -20.42 -16.80
N ALA A 239 -24.41 -20.75 -17.42
CA ALA A 239 -24.35 -21.71 -18.53
C ALA A 239 -24.30 -23.17 -18.06
N ASP A 240 -24.56 -24.12 -18.93
CA ASP A 240 -24.45 -25.56 -18.65
C ASP A 240 -22.99 -26.05 -18.72
N VAL A 241 -22.70 -27.16 -18.03
CA VAL A 241 -21.42 -27.85 -18.12
C VAL A 241 -21.15 -28.29 -19.58
N GLY A 242 -19.90 -28.10 -20.02
CA GLY A 242 -19.46 -28.36 -21.40
C GLY A 242 -19.72 -27.21 -22.36
N SER A 243 -20.41 -26.14 -21.93
CA SER A 243 -20.65 -24.97 -22.77
C SER A 243 -19.38 -24.15 -23.00
N VAL A 244 -19.26 -23.62 -24.22
CA VAL A 244 -18.26 -22.61 -24.59
C VAL A 244 -19.00 -21.33 -24.94
N SER A 245 -18.60 -20.22 -24.28
CA SER A 245 -19.28 -18.93 -24.47
C SER A 245 -19.21 -18.43 -25.91
N PRO A 246 -20.15 -17.59 -26.35
CA PRO A 246 -19.87 -16.67 -27.43
C PRO A 246 -18.76 -15.69 -27.02
N PRO A 247 -18.19 -14.91 -27.93
CA PRO A 247 -17.33 -13.78 -27.57
C PRO A 247 -18.04 -12.84 -26.58
N LEU A 248 -17.47 -12.70 -25.36
CA LEU A 248 -18.04 -11.85 -24.31
C LEU A 248 -17.25 -10.55 -24.23
N ALA A 249 -17.81 -9.47 -24.74
CA ALA A 249 -17.17 -8.16 -24.70
C ALA A 249 -17.01 -7.68 -23.25
N ASP A 250 -15.80 -7.24 -22.91
CA ASP A 250 -15.49 -6.62 -21.63
C ASP A 250 -14.69 -5.34 -21.87
N ASN A 251 -15.27 -4.20 -21.51
CA ASN A 251 -14.66 -2.88 -21.67
C ASN A 251 -13.99 -2.38 -20.39
N THR A 252 -13.93 -3.19 -19.34
CA THR A 252 -13.39 -2.80 -18.03
C THR A 252 -12.04 -3.41 -17.75
N THR A 253 -11.77 -4.60 -18.25
CA THR A 253 -10.52 -5.33 -18.04
C THR A 253 -9.41 -4.82 -18.97
N TYR A 254 -8.18 -4.84 -18.47
CA TYR A 254 -7.00 -4.45 -19.21
C TYR A 254 -6.32 -5.66 -19.85
N LYS A 255 -5.78 -5.44 -21.05
CA LYS A 255 -4.93 -6.40 -21.79
C LYS A 255 -3.59 -5.77 -22.16
N THR A 256 -2.57 -6.59 -22.36
CA THR A 256 -1.20 -6.17 -22.65
C THR A 256 -0.90 -6.18 -24.16
N ILE A 257 -1.75 -5.54 -24.92
CA ILE A 257 -1.56 -5.29 -26.35
C ILE A 257 -2.32 -4.03 -26.77
N GLY A 258 -1.75 -3.31 -27.72
CA GLY A 258 -2.39 -2.25 -28.48
C GLY A 258 -1.58 -1.96 -29.72
N TYR A 259 -2.04 -1.00 -30.52
CA TYR A 259 -1.51 -0.73 -31.83
C TYR A 259 -1.33 0.77 -32.05
N TRP A 260 -0.12 1.16 -32.40
CA TRP A 260 0.18 2.53 -32.81
C TRP A 260 -0.19 2.74 -34.27
N LEU A 261 -0.85 3.86 -34.55
CA LEU A 261 -0.90 4.48 -35.85
C LEU A 261 -0.01 5.72 -35.81
N ILE A 262 0.98 5.77 -36.68
CA ILE A 262 2.01 6.79 -36.67
C ILE A 262 2.01 7.51 -38.05
N ASN A 263 2.10 8.84 -37.98
CA ASN A 263 2.35 9.66 -39.16
C ASN A 263 3.54 10.57 -38.87
N VAL A 264 4.62 10.41 -39.63
CA VAL A 264 5.79 11.30 -39.59
C VAL A 264 5.52 12.46 -40.54
N THR A 265 5.30 13.65 -39.99
CA THR A 265 4.95 14.84 -40.80
C THR A 265 6.16 15.62 -41.27
N ASP A 266 7.26 15.55 -40.51
CA ASP A 266 8.52 16.23 -40.84
C ASP A 266 9.69 15.50 -40.16
N ARG A 267 10.90 15.67 -40.72
CA ARG A 267 12.15 15.14 -40.19
C ARG A 267 13.21 16.22 -40.16
N PRO A 268 13.23 17.04 -39.06
CA PRO A 268 14.17 18.16 -38.92
C PRO A 268 15.64 17.75 -38.94
N SER A 269 15.95 16.54 -38.46
CA SER A 269 17.29 15.94 -38.51
C SER A 269 17.21 14.40 -38.49
N ASP A 270 18.33 13.71 -38.68
CA ASP A 270 18.40 12.24 -38.57
C ASP A 270 18.02 11.71 -37.17
N ASN A 271 18.04 12.57 -36.16
CA ASN A 271 17.74 12.26 -34.78
C ASN A 271 16.40 12.88 -34.30
N GLU A 272 15.65 13.55 -35.16
CA GLU A 272 14.40 14.21 -34.78
C GLU A 272 13.33 13.97 -35.83
N SER A 273 12.13 13.62 -35.37
CA SER A 273 10.95 13.43 -36.21
C SER A 273 9.75 14.11 -35.61
N THR A 274 8.97 14.85 -36.40
CA THR A 274 7.69 15.42 -35.98
C THR A 274 6.61 14.39 -36.26
N VAL A 275 5.89 13.99 -35.19
CA VAL A 275 5.05 12.80 -35.21
C VAL A 275 3.62 13.11 -34.79
N LYS A 276 2.66 12.53 -35.51
CA LYS A 276 1.29 12.34 -35.07
C LYS A 276 1.09 10.87 -34.70
N ALA A 277 0.41 10.59 -33.59
CA ALA A 277 0.24 9.22 -33.13
C ALA A 277 -1.09 8.99 -32.41
N LEU A 278 -1.70 7.82 -32.65
CA LEU A 278 -2.80 7.28 -31.86
C LEU A 278 -2.42 5.89 -31.39
N TYR A 279 -2.83 5.56 -30.16
CA TYR A 279 -2.67 4.22 -29.62
C TYR A 279 -4.03 3.57 -29.41
N LEU A 280 -4.28 2.46 -30.09
CA LEU A 280 -5.60 1.85 -30.26
C LEU A 280 -5.64 0.44 -29.68
N SER A 281 -6.83 0.02 -29.26
CA SER A 281 -7.02 -1.20 -28.48
C SER A 281 -6.81 -2.49 -29.30
N THR A 282 -7.17 -2.50 -30.57
CA THR A 282 -7.11 -3.67 -31.45
C THR A 282 -6.55 -3.34 -32.81
N ASN A 283 -6.00 -4.36 -33.49
CA ASN A 283 -5.56 -4.21 -34.88
C ASN A 283 -6.70 -3.77 -35.82
N GLU A 284 -7.88 -4.34 -35.65
CA GLU A 284 -9.06 -4.00 -36.46
C GLU A 284 -9.47 -2.54 -36.28
N GLN A 285 -9.50 -2.05 -35.01
CA GLN A 285 -9.77 -0.65 -34.73
C GLN A 285 -8.70 0.25 -35.35
N ALA A 286 -7.42 -0.14 -35.31
CA ALA A 286 -6.35 0.63 -35.90
C ALA A 286 -6.48 0.72 -37.42
N LEU A 287 -6.86 -0.36 -38.09
CA LEU A 287 -7.10 -0.35 -39.55
C LEU A 287 -8.30 0.53 -39.90
N ASP A 288 -9.41 0.48 -39.16
CA ASP A 288 -10.56 1.36 -39.37
C ASP A 288 -10.19 2.83 -39.19
N ILE A 289 -9.52 3.18 -38.11
CA ILE A 289 -9.11 4.55 -37.80
C ILE A 289 -8.09 5.05 -38.83
N LYS A 290 -7.18 4.19 -39.32
CA LYS A 290 -6.27 4.52 -40.42
C LYS A 290 -7.05 4.92 -41.68
N ALA A 291 -8.01 4.08 -42.09
CA ALA A 291 -8.83 4.36 -43.29
C ALA A 291 -9.62 5.68 -43.13
N ARG A 292 -10.13 5.99 -41.97
CA ARG A 292 -10.83 7.25 -41.70
C ARG A 292 -9.91 8.45 -41.72
N LEU A 293 -8.70 8.34 -41.20
CA LEU A 293 -7.67 9.39 -41.26
C LEU A 293 -7.22 9.65 -42.73
N GLU A 294 -7.07 8.58 -43.51
CA GLU A 294 -6.72 8.67 -44.96
C GLU A 294 -7.87 9.26 -45.78
N ALA A 295 -9.13 9.08 -45.34
CA ALA A 295 -10.30 9.71 -45.93
C ALA A 295 -10.47 11.20 -45.51
N GLY A 296 -9.67 11.70 -44.55
CA GLY A 296 -9.66 13.08 -44.13
C GLY A 296 -10.47 13.39 -42.87
N ASP A 297 -10.83 12.37 -42.09
CA ASP A 297 -11.47 12.57 -40.78
C ASP A 297 -10.54 13.39 -39.85
N ASN A 298 -11.15 14.07 -38.88
CA ASN A 298 -10.45 14.95 -37.95
C ASN A 298 -9.62 14.17 -36.95
N LEU A 299 -8.29 14.31 -36.98
CA LEU A 299 -7.35 13.67 -36.08
C LEU A 299 -7.65 13.94 -34.63
N THR A 300 -7.92 15.20 -34.24
CA THR A 300 -8.24 15.59 -32.86
C THR A 300 -9.44 14.79 -32.34
N ALA A 301 -10.51 14.74 -33.09
CA ALA A 301 -11.72 14.01 -32.70
C ALA A 301 -11.46 12.52 -32.55
N LEU A 302 -10.68 11.92 -33.46
CA LEU A 302 -10.31 10.50 -33.38
C LEU A 302 -9.36 10.20 -32.20
N ALA A 303 -8.38 11.06 -31.96
CA ALA A 303 -7.47 10.90 -30.83
C ALA A 303 -8.20 11.03 -29.48
N ASP A 304 -9.06 12.03 -29.33
CA ASP A 304 -9.83 12.26 -28.10
C ASP A 304 -10.81 11.11 -27.81
N GLN A 305 -11.38 10.54 -28.85
CA GLN A 305 -12.36 9.45 -28.70
C GLN A 305 -11.70 8.08 -28.50
N TYR A 306 -10.66 7.76 -29.26
CA TYR A 306 -10.17 6.39 -29.40
C TYR A 306 -8.78 6.15 -28.83
N SER A 307 -7.91 7.17 -28.73
CA SER A 307 -6.54 6.92 -28.27
C SER A 307 -6.53 6.52 -26.80
N GLN A 308 -5.86 5.42 -26.49
CA GLN A 308 -5.70 4.89 -25.14
C GLN A 308 -4.37 5.27 -24.50
N TYR A 309 -3.49 5.95 -25.21
CA TYR A 309 -2.28 6.52 -24.64
C TYR A 309 -2.54 7.98 -24.22
N SER A 310 -2.32 8.25 -22.93
CA SER A 310 -2.70 9.53 -22.33
C SER A 310 -2.06 10.75 -23.00
N ASP A 311 -0.78 10.66 -23.36
CA ASP A 311 -0.09 11.76 -24.02
C ASP A 311 -0.64 12.03 -25.42
N SER A 312 -0.90 10.98 -26.20
CA SER A 312 -1.53 11.11 -27.51
C SER A 312 -2.93 11.75 -27.38
N LYS A 313 -3.72 11.29 -26.43
CA LYS A 313 -5.06 11.83 -26.16
C LYS A 313 -4.99 13.30 -25.73
N ASN A 314 -4.15 13.64 -24.75
CA ASN A 314 -4.01 15.00 -24.21
C ASN A 314 -3.43 15.99 -25.23
N LYS A 315 -2.65 15.52 -26.20
CA LYS A 315 -2.09 16.29 -27.29
C LYS A 315 -2.91 16.20 -28.58
N HIS A 316 -4.12 15.64 -28.52
CA HIS A 316 -5.03 15.52 -29.64
C HIS A 316 -4.41 14.81 -30.86
N GLY A 317 -3.55 13.83 -30.60
CA GLY A 317 -2.80 13.09 -31.62
C GLY A 317 -1.52 13.78 -32.12
N GLU A 318 -1.26 15.03 -31.76
CA GLU A 318 -0.08 15.80 -32.19
C GLU A 318 1.07 15.61 -31.16
N MET A 319 1.89 14.57 -31.34
CA MET A 319 2.98 14.26 -30.41
C MET A 319 4.12 15.28 -30.45
N GLY A 320 4.24 16.03 -31.56
CA GLY A 320 5.29 17.02 -31.75
C GLY A 320 6.62 16.36 -32.18
N VAL A 321 7.73 17.04 -31.86
CA VAL A 321 9.06 16.55 -32.19
C VAL A 321 9.49 15.48 -31.19
N ILE A 322 9.84 14.30 -31.70
CA ILE A 322 10.42 13.19 -30.91
C ILE A 322 11.91 13.11 -31.30
N THR A 323 12.76 13.08 -30.28
CA THR A 323 14.22 12.94 -30.43
C THR A 323 14.61 11.49 -30.23
N LYS A 324 15.51 10.99 -31.07
CA LYS A 324 16.01 9.62 -31.02
C LYS A 324 16.63 9.32 -29.64
N PRO A 325 16.22 8.24 -28.99
CA PRO A 325 16.79 7.85 -27.69
C PRO A 325 18.31 7.66 -27.78
N THR A 326 19.04 8.18 -26.79
CA THR A 326 20.44 7.84 -26.59
C THR A 326 20.54 6.73 -25.55
N GLU A 327 21.67 6.02 -25.47
CA GLU A 327 21.88 4.85 -24.60
C GLU A 327 21.49 5.08 -23.10
N ASN A 328 21.32 6.34 -22.68
CA ASN A 328 20.99 6.73 -21.30
C ASN A 328 19.58 7.32 -21.12
N THR A 329 18.75 7.35 -22.16
CA THR A 329 17.39 7.88 -22.08
C THR A 329 16.37 6.76 -22.25
N THR A 330 15.64 6.44 -21.19
CA THR A 330 14.45 5.59 -21.25
C THR A 330 13.31 6.42 -21.82
N THR A 331 13.05 6.30 -23.12
CA THR A 331 11.81 6.82 -23.72
C THR A 331 10.71 5.78 -23.62
N VAL A 332 9.50 6.24 -23.31
CA VAL A 332 8.32 5.41 -23.01
C VAL A 332 7.79 4.65 -24.25
N THR A 333 8.33 4.90 -25.45
CA THR A 333 7.79 4.39 -26.72
C THR A 333 8.89 3.92 -27.65
N THR A 334 9.46 2.77 -27.38
CA THR A 334 10.44 2.13 -28.28
C THR A 334 9.79 1.37 -29.43
N ALA A 335 8.51 1.01 -29.34
CA ALA A 335 7.83 0.15 -30.32
C ALA A 335 7.79 0.73 -31.71
N PHE A 336 7.70 2.05 -31.88
CA PHE A 336 7.66 2.70 -33.20
C PHE A 336 8.91 3.47 -33.54
N ASP A 337 9.98 3.46 -32.75
CA ASP A 337 11.23 4.19 -33.01
C ASP A 337 11.84 3.76 -34.34
N GLY A 338 11.83 2.46 -34.62
CA GLY A 338 12.29 1.92 -35.89
C GLY A 338 11.56 2.50 -37.11
N TYR A 339 10.29 2.86 -36.96
CA TYR A 339 9.49 3.46 -38.05
C TYR A 339 9.76 4.97 -38.19
N ILE A 340 9.76 5.73 -37.08
CA ILE A 340 9.85 7.19 -37.15
C ILE A 340 11.25 7.71 -37.54
N PHE A 341 12.30 6.93 -37.27
CA PHE A 341 13.69 7.28 -37.60
C PHE A 341 14.22 6.53 -38.84
N ASP A 342 13.42 5.68 -39.50
CA ASP A 342 13.80 5.08 -40.78
C ASP A 342 13.75 6.15 -41.90
N PRO A 343 14.87 6.42 -42.59
CA PRO A 343 14.91 7.39 -43.70
C PRO A 343 13.99 7.03 -44.85
N ASN A 344 13.56 5.77 -44.97
CA ASN A 344 12.65 5.33 -46.05
C ASN A 344 11.17 5.52 -45.66
N THR A 345 10.85 5.87 -44.42
CA THR A 345 9.46 6.15 -44.02
C THR A 345 8.95 7.38 -44.77
N GLU A 346 7.84 7.20 -45.48
CA GLU A 346 7.21 8.27 -46.26
C GLU A 346 6.55 9.31 -45.34
N LEU A 347 6.92 10.58 -45.54
CA LEU A 347 6.35 11.69 -44.80
C LEU A 347 4.87 11.91 -45.14
N GLY A 348 4.07 12.21 -44.15
CA GLY A 348 2.66 12.53 -44.31
C GLY A 348 1.74 11.31 -44.49
N LYS A 349 2.28 10.09 -44.52
CA LYS A 349 1.48 8.84 -44.57
C LYS A 349 1.32 8.20 -43.22
N TRP A 350 0.17 7.60 -42.98
CA TRP A 350 -0.08 6.79 -41.79
C TRP A 350 0.56 5.41 -41.93
N SER A 351 1.18 4.93 -40.87
CA SER A 351 1.76 3.59 -40.78
C SER A 351 0.66 2.51 -40.88
N ASP A 352 1.07 1.29 -41.19
CA ASP A 352 0.29 0.13 -40.76
C ASP A 352 0.27 0.06 -39.22
N PRO A 353 -0.71 -0.63 -38.61
CA PRO A 353 -0.75 -0.79 -37.16
C PRO A 353 0.53 -1.42 -36.60
N ILE A 354 1.23 -0.70 -35.73
CA ILE A 354 2.47 -1.15 -35.08
C ILE A 354 2.12 -1.69 -33.70
N PRO A 355 2.27 -3.00 -33.44
CA PRO A 355 1.91 -3.58 -32.14
C PRO A 355 2.85 -3.12 -31.02
N ASP A 356 2.29 -2.94 -29.84
CA ASP A 356 3.03 -2.63 -28.60
C ASP A 356 2.41 -3.39 -27.43
N THR A 357 3.20 -3.59 -26.37
CA THR A 357 2.80 -4.27 -25.14
C THR A 357 2.29 -3.32 -24.06
N LEU A 358 2.13 -2.04 -24.35
CA LEU A 358 1.45 -1.12 -23.44
C LEU A 358 0.01 -1.57 -23.23
N SER A 359 -0.45 -1.45 -21.98
CA SER A 359 -1.80 -1.89 -21.62
C SER A 359 -2.86 -1.05 -22.32
N THR A 360 -3.89 -1.73 -22.83
CA THR A 360 -5.11 -1.12 -23.35
C THR A 360 -6.31 -1.72 -22.64
N GLN A 361 -7.38 -0.94 -22.54
CA GLN A 361 -8.63 -1.36 -21.93
C GLN A 361 -9.54 -2.01 -22.98
N GLY A 362 -10.28 -3.04 -22.55
CA GLY A 362 -11.25 -3.74 -23.38
C GLY A 362 -10.67 -4.94 -24.12
N GLY A 363 -11.53 -5.92 -24.35
CA GLY A 363 -11.25 -7.16 -25.06
C GLY A 363 -12.46 -8.09 -25.01
N TYR A 364 -12.23 -9.36 -25.32
CA TYR A 364 -13.28 -10.37 -25.38
C TYR A 364 -12.86 -11.62 -24.61
N TRP A 365 -13.70 -12.04 -23.67
CA TRP A 365 -13.55 -13.30 -22.97
C TRP A 365 -14.12 -14.46 -23.75
N LEU A 366 -13.43 -15.59 -23.67
CA LEU A 366 -13.98 -16.91 -23.97
C LEU A 366 -13.89 -17.76 -22.72
N VAL A 367 -14.98 -18.42 -22.40
CA VAL A 367 -15.14 -19.24 -21.20
C VAL A 367 -15.67 -20.60 -21.59
N GLN A 368 -15.02 -21.65 -21.08
CA GLN A 368 -15.53 -23.02 -21.12
C GLN A 368 -15.88 -23.47 -19.70
N VAL A 369 -17.10 -23.92 -19.49
CA VAL A 369 -17.57 -24.46 -18.21
C VAL A 369 -17.20 -25.93 -18.15
N VAL A 370 -16.30 -26.30 -17.27
CA VAL A 370 -15.79 -27.68 -17.14
C VAL A 370 -16.62 -28.50 -16.18
N GLU A 371 -16.94 -27.95 -15.02
CA GLU A 371 -17.65 -28.62 -13.94
C GLU A 371 -18.49 -27.63 -13.14
N LYS A 372 -19.54 -28.11 -12.48
CA LYS A 372 -20.36 -27.34 -11.53
C LYS A 372 -20.74 -28.20 -10.35
N GLU A 373 -20.61 -27.63 -9.18
CA GLU A 373 -21.11 -28.19 -7.94
C GLU A 373 -22.06 -27.18 -7.25
N ILE A 374 -23.27 -27.64 -6.96
CA ILE A 374 -24.32 -26.81 -6.35
C ILE A 374 -24.36 -27.07 -4.85
N ASN A 375 -24.25 -26.02 -4.05
CA ASN A 375 -24.22 -26.08 -2.58
C ASN A 375 -23.22 -27.13 -2.04
N ALA A 376 -22.08 -27.24 -2.70
CA ALA A 376 -21.04 -28.19 -2.32
C ALA A 376 -20.18 -27.62 -1.18
N LYS A 377 -19.64 -28.52 -0.35
CA LYS A 377 -18.74 -28.12 0.72
C LYS A 377 -17.50 -27.45 0.15
N LEU A 378 -17.19 -26.27 0.67
CA LEU A 378 -15.96 -25.56 0.31
C LEU A 378 -14.73 -26.33 0.81
N THR A 379 -13.65 -26.27 0.04
CA THR A 379 -12.34 -26.71 0.51
C THR A 379 -11.87 -25.84 1.69
N ASP A 380 -10.94 -26.35 2.48
CA ASP A 380 -10.40 -25.57 3.59
C ASP A 380 -9.61 -24.35 3.07
N ASP A 381 -8.99 -24.46 1.90
CA ASP A 381 -8.25 -23.37 1.24
C ASP A 381 -9.21 -22.27 0.74
N ASP A 382 -10.27 -22.64 0.04
CA ASP A 382 -11.29 -21.69 -0.42
C ASP A 382 -11.94 -20.97 0.76
N ARG A 383 -12.27 -21.74 1.81
CA ARG A 383 -12.89 -21.16 2.98
C ARG A 383 -11.97 -20.19 3.70
N SER A 384 -10.69 -20.51 3.80
CA SER A 384 -9.66 -19.61 4.38
C SER A 384 -9.49 -18.35 3.52
N SER A 385 -9.47 -18.50 2.20
CA SER A 385 -9.39 -17.38 1.25
C SER A 385 -10.60 -16.45 1.40
N LEU A 386 -11.82 -17.00 1.43
CA LEU A 386 -13.04 -16.23 1.64
C LEU A 386 -13.06 -15.51 2.99
N ILE A 387 -12.59 -16.15 4.07
CA ILE A 387 -12.47 -15.52 5.39
C ILE A 387 -11.53 -14.31 5.33
N ASN A 388 -10.39 -14.45 4.65
CA ASN A 388 -9.43 -13.35 4.50
C ASN A 388 -10.02 -12.19 3.65
N MET A 389 -10.71 -12.50 2.56
CA MET A 389 -11.39 -11.50 1.72
C MET A 389 -12.46 -10.73 2.52
N VAL A 390 -13.33 -11.43 3.23
CA VAL A 390 -14.38 -10.81 4.05
C VAL A 390 -13.79 -10.02 5.22
N TYR A 391 -12.68 -10.47 5.79
CA TYR A 391 -11.94 -9.70 6.80
C TYR A 391 -11.35 -8.41 6.22
N SER A 392 -10.79 -8.47 5.02
CA SER A 392 -10.28 -7.29 4.33
C SER A 392 -11.40 -6.28 4.04
N ASP A 393 -12.56 -6.74 3.58
CA ASP A 393 -13.73 -5.86 3.37
C ASP A 393 -14.19 -5.21 4.67
N TRP A 394 -14.30 -6.00 5.74
CA TRP A 394 -14.67 -5.50 7.07
C TRP A 394 -13.69 -4.42 7.56
N LEU A 395 -12.39 -4.64 7.36
CA LEU A 395 -11.37 -3.67 7.74
C LEU A 395 -11.45 -2.39 6.89
N ASN A 396 -11.65 -2.52 5.57
CA ASN A 396 -11.85 -1.39 4.66
C ASN A 396 -13.10 -0.58 5.01
N GLU A 397 -14.16 -1.25 5.44
CA GLU A 397 -15.37 -0.60 5.92
C GLU A 397 -15.09 0.23 7.19
N LEU A 398 -14.33 -0.30 8.16
CA LEU A 398 -13.88 0.44 9.34
C LEU A 398 -13.06 1.67 8.96
N TYR A 399 -12.10 1.54 8.04
CA TYR A 399 -11.34 2.68 7.54
C TYR A 399 -12.24 3.76 6.94
N THR A 400 -13.24 3.34 6.17
CA THR A 400 -14.19 4.27 5.55
C THR A 400 -15.07 4.98 6.59
N GLN A 401 -15.57 4.25 7.57
CA GLN A 401 -16.42 4.78 8.64
C GLN A 401 -15.66 5.78 9.52
N HIS A 402 -14.38 5.52 9.81
CA HIS A 402 -13.55 6.34 10.69
C HIS A 402 -12.61 7.31 9.93
N ALA A 403 -12.75 7.45 8.61
CA ALA A 403 -11.84 8.25 7.79
C ALA A 403 -11.68 9.71 8.27
N SER A 404 -12.76 10.33 8.76
CA SER A 404 -12.74 11.70 9.29
C SER A 404 -12.13 11.82 10.70
N GLU A 405 -11.93 10.70 11.38
CA GLU A 405 -11.39 10.61 12.74
C GLU A 405 -9.89 10.31 12.75
N ILE A 406 -9.33 9.96 11.60
CA ILE A 406 -7.90 9.66 11.43
C ILE A 406 -7.14 10.95 11.14
N ASP A 407 -6.16 11.28 11.98
CA ASP A 407 -5.36 12.50 11.84
C ASP A 407 -3.86 12.19 11.92
N TYR A 408 -3.17 12.34 10.78
CA TYR A 408 -1.72 12.24 10.63
C TYR A 408 -1.02 13.60 10.60
N SER A 409 -1.76 14.72 10.65
CA SER A 409 -1.20 16.06 10.39
C SER A 409 -0.12 16.49 11.39
N LEU A 410 -0.10 15.84 12.55
CA LEU A 410 0.88 16.08 13.60
C LEU A 410 2.20 15.29 13.39
N LEU A 411 2.21 14.30 12.51
CA LEU A 411 3.38 13.50 12.15
C LEU A 411 4.12 14.15 10.97
N THR A 412 4.83 15.24 11.26
CA THR A 412 5.60 15.99 10.24
C THR A 412 6.89 15.24 9.85
N SER A 413 7.49 15.62 8.71
CA SER A 413 8.77 15.05 8.25
C SER A 413 9.87 15.13 9.32
N ASP A 414 10.01 16.30 9.97
CA ASP A 414 11.01 16.50 11.03
C ASP A 414 10.82 15.52 12.21
N ILE A 415 9.56 15.22 12.55
CA ILE A 415 9.24 14.26 13.62
C ILE A 415 9.57 12.84 13.18
N ARG A 416 9.28 12.48 11.93
CA ARG A 416 9.62 11.16 11.36
C ARG A 416 11.12 10.93 11.36
N GLU A 417 11.89 11.85 10.79
CA GLU A 417 13.36 11.79 10.77
C GLU A 417 13.95 11.67 12.17
N TRP A 418 13.46 12.49 13.11
CA TRP A 418 13.89 12.44 14.50
C TRP A 418 13.54 11.10 15.17
N ALA A 419 12.35 10.54 14.92
CA ALA A 419 11.91 9.27 15.47
C ALA A 419 12.73 8.09 14.93
N ILE A 420 13.02 8.09 13.62
CA ILE A 420 13.88 7.09 12.97
C ILE A 420 15.28 7.12 13.59
N ALA A 421 15.93 8.29 13.62
CA ALA A 421 17.27 8.43 14.20
C ALA A 421 17.32 8.00 15.68
N ARG A 422 16.23 8.28 16.43
CA ARG A 422 16.10 7.85 17.83
C ARG A 422 15.94 6.34 17.95
N ALA A 423 15.11 5.72 17.13
CA ALA A 423 14.90 4.27 17.10
C ALA A 423 16.20 3.53 16.74
N GLU A 424 16.95 3.98 15.73
CA GLU A 424 18.25 3.43 15.33
C GLU A 424 19.24 3.46 16.50
N LYS A 425 19.34 4.60 17.16
CA LYS A 425 20.23 4.76 18.31
C LYS A 425 19.87 3.81 19.45
N GLU A 426 18.57 3.66 19.76
CA GLU A 426 18.12 2.79 20.84
C GLU A 426 18.28 1.30 20.49
N ILE A 427 18.09 0.92 19.23
CA ILE A 427 18.36 -0.45 18.74
C ILE A 427 19.85 -0.77 18.84
N ALA A 428 20.72 0.15 18.41
CA ALA A 428 22.17 -0.04 18.50
C ALA A 428 22.67 -0.18 19.95
N GLN A 429 22.04 0.53 20.90
CA GLN A 429 22.37 0.44 22.33
C GLN A 429 21.88 -0.86 22.98
N ALA A 430 20.82 -1.47 22.47
CA ALA A 430 20.27 -2.71 22.99
C ALA A 430 20.99 -3.96 22.43
N GLY A 431 21.69 -3.84 21.29
CA GLY A 431 22.42 -4.94 20.65
C GLY A 431 23.90 -5.05 20.98
N GLY A 432 24.45 -4.13 21.80
CA GLY A 432 25.84 -4.13 22.30
C GLY A 432 25.90 -4.46 23.77
#